data_05915400cb8e1b11a7d4f10c676b9174
#
_entry.id   05915400cb8e1b11a7d4f10c676b9174
#
_cell.length_a   1.000
_cell.length_b   1.000
_cell.length_c   1.000
_cell.angle_alpha   90.00
_cell.angle_beta   90.00
_cell.angle_gamma   90.00
#
_symmetry.space_group_name_H-M   'P 1'
#
loop_
_entity.id
_entity.type
_entity.pdbx_description
1 polymer ?
#
loop_
_entity_poly.entity_id
_entity_poly.type
_entity_poly.pdbx_seq_one_letter_code
_entity_poly.pdbx_strand_id
1 'polypeptide(L)'
;GLTDGEFLPGAVADRVLPLKQGVLASGLQETFEFRESVESGGRWYDMWIDADRDDEGIIQGVVTTIVEVTERKHREQTLRTLLREVSHRSKNLLAIIQSIATQTGRYSSGVDSFLDRFRGRLQSLASSQDLVTSSNWRGAMLHELVDGQVSRFLGEADTAVRLDGPDVYLNPNAALHIGLALHELVINSMSHGALAHPNGRVVLTSELHPQ
;
A
#
# COMPACT_ATOMS: atom_id res chain seq x y z
N GLY A 1 -4.78 -48.20 19.85
CA GLY A 1 -4.74 -46.97 19.06
C GLY A 1 -4.24 -45.84 19.93
N LEU A 2 -3.58 -44.84 19.34
CA LEU A 2 -3.12 -43.67 20.02
C LEU A 2 -4.33 -42.74 20.33
N THR A 3 -4.26 -42.03 21.44
CA THR A 3 -5.31 -41.06 21.86
C THR A 3 -5.05 -39.69 21.28
N ASP A 4 -6.07 -38.81 21.21
CA ASP A 4 -5.90 -37.41 20.73
C ASP A 4 -4.82 -36.62 21.50
N GLY A 5 -4.65 -36.89 22.79
CA GLY A 5 -3.63 -36.28 23.61
C GLY A 5 -2.17 -36.67 23.30
N GLU A 6 -1.99 -37.73 22.50
CA GLU A 6 -0.65 -38.17 22.03
C GLU A 6 -0.28 -37.54 20.68
N PHE A 7 -1.25 -36.97 19.93
CA PHE A 7 -1.03 -36.33 18.62
C PHE A 7 -1.20 -34.85 18.63
N LEU A 8 -2.04 -34.31 19.53
CA LEU A 8 -2.40 -32.90 19.56
C LEU A 8 -1.79 -32.24 20.80
N PRO A 9 -1.39 -30.98 20.71
CA PRO A 9 -1.06 -30.20 21.91
C PRO A 9 -2.24 -30.24 22.90
N GLY A 10 -1.95 -30.43 24.20
CA GLY A 10 -3.00 -30.67 25.21
C GLY A 10 -4.15 -29.67 25.19
N ALA A 11 -3.86 -28.36 25.06
CA ALA A 11 -4.88 -27.32 24.93
C ALA A 11 -5.75 -27.46 23.65
N VAL A 12 -5.26 -28.10 22.60
CA VAL A 12 -6.02 -28.39 21.36
C VAL A 12 -6.88 -29.63 21.58
N ALA A 13 -6.32 -30.68 22.18
CA ALA A 13 -7.03 -31.90 22.49
C ALA A 13 -8.29 -31.65 23.34
N ASP A 14 -8.19 -30.81 24.38
CA ASP A 14 -9.30 -30.41 25.25
C ASP A 14 -10.45 -29.73 24.48
N ARG A 15 -10.13 -28.98 23.42
CA ARG A 15 -11.12 -28.29 22.58
C ARG A 15 -11.73 -29.19 21.50
N VAL A 16 -10.97 -30.16 21.02
CA VAL A 16 -11.40 -31.07 19.96
C VAL A 16 -12.34 -32.15 20.47
N LEU A 17 -12.17 -32.59 21.73
CA LEU A 17 -13.01 -33.64 22.30
C LEU A 17 -14.51 -33.30 22.29
N PRO A 18 -14.98 -32.12 22.73
CA PRO A 18 -16.40 -31.75 22.62
C PRO A 18 -16.92 -31.71 21.18
N LEU A 19 -16.07 -31.24 20.21
CA LEU A 19 -16.44 -31.23 18.78
C LEU A 19 -16.66 -32.65 18.26
N LYS A 20 -15.77 -33.60 18.57
CA LYS A 20 -15.95 -35.04 18.21
C LYS A 20 -17.22 -35.61 18.79
N GLN A 21 -17.55 -35.32 20.04
CA GLN A 21 -18.80 -35.73 20.67
C GLN A 21 -20.01 -35.12 19.95
N GLY A 22 -19.94 -33.85 19.54
CA GLY A 22 -20.97 -33.19 18.76
C GLY A 22 -21.20 -33.86 17.40
N VAL A 23 -20.13 -34.22 16.68
CA VAL A 23 -20.18 -34.93 15.40
C VAL A 23 -20.80 -36.33 15.57
N LEU A 24 -20.42 -37.08 16.63
CA LEU A 24 -21.00 -38.38 16.94
C LEU A 24 -22.51 -38.32 17.22
N ALA A 25 -22.96 -37.25 17.88
CA ALA A 25 -24.36 -37.08 18.23
C ALA A 25 -25.23 -36.56 17.07
N SER A 26 -24.70 -35.64 16.25
CA SER A 26 -25.45 -34.97 15.20
C SER A 26 -25.22 -35.55 13.79
N GLY A 27 -24.08 -36.17 13.58
CA GLY A 27 -23.63 -36.63 12.27
C GLY A 27 -23.23 -35.48 11.31
N LEU A 28 -23.14 -34.25 11.81
CA LEU A 28 -22.74 -33.07 11.03
C LEU A 28 -21.25 -32.85 11.16
N GLN A 29 -20.61 -32.51 10.04
CA GLN A 29 -19.19 -32.16 10.00
C GLN A 29 -18.91 -30.90 10.85
N GLU A 30 -17.83 -30.97 11.59
CA GLU A 30 -17.27 -29.81 12.31
C GLU A 30 -15.88 -29.45 11.76
N THR A 31 -15.56 -28.16 11.82
CA THR A 31 -14.26 -27.63 11.41
C THR A 31 -13.62 -26.85 12.53
N PHE A 32 -12.32 -27.04 12.72
CA PHE A 32 -11.59 -26.40 13.78
C PHE A 32 -10.21 -25.96 13.28
N GLU A 33 -9.90 -24.67 13.45
CA GLU A 33 -8.59 -24.12 13.13
C GLU A 33 -7.79 -23.94 14.42
N PHE A 34 -6.52 -24.31 14.40
CA PHE A 34 -5.63 -24.08 15.53
C PHE A 34 -4.23 -23.71 15.09
N ARG A 35 -3.50 -23.09 16.01
CA ARG A 35 -2.09 -22.73 15.84
C ARG A 35 -1.27 -23.49 16.88
N GLU A 36 -0.27 -24.19 16.42
CA GLU A 36 0.74 -24.79 17.26
C GLU A 36 1.92 -23.80 17.40
N SER A 37 2.32 -23.54 18.65
CA SER A 37 3.50 -22.71 18.94
C SER A 37 4.72 -23.63 18.96
N VAL A 38 5.61 -23.43 17.99
CA VAL A 38 6.91 -24.12 17.92
C VAL A 38 8.00 -23.08 18.10
N GLU A 39 9.16 -23.44 18.64
CA GLU A 39 10.31 -22.54 18.85
C GLU A 39 10.76 -21.80 17.58
N SER A 40 10.54 -22.40 16.40
CA SER A 40 10.89 -21.84 15.09
C SER A 40 9.79 -21.01 14.41
N GLY A 41 8.68 -20.72 15.10
CA GLY A 41 7.50 -20.05 14.54
C GLY A 41 6.24 -20.93 14.66
N GLY A 42 5.06 -20.32 14.72
CA GLY A 42 3.80 -21.07 14.86
C GLY A 42 3.36 -21.67 13.54
N ARG A 43 2.89 -22.90 13.57
CA ARG A 43 2.24 -23.59 12.44
C ARG A 43 0.74 -23.52 12.57
N TRP A 44 0.04 -23.33 11.45
CA TRP A 44 -1.40 -23.29 11.38
C TRP A 44 -1.93 -24.59 10.78
N TYR A 45 -2.99 -25.11 11.38
CA TYR A 45 -3.64 -26.33 10.96
C TYR A 45 -5.15 -26.11 10.84
N ASP A 46 -5.73 -26.62 9.75
CA ASP A 46 -7.17 -26.82 9.63
C ASP A 46 -7.49 -28.29 9.96
N MET A 47 -8.51 -28.49 10.76
CA MET A 47 -9.01 -29.81 11.14
C MET A 47 -10.45 -29.93 10.69
N TRP A 48 -10.76 -31.02 10.03
CA TRP A 48 -12.14 -31.46 9.71
C TRP A 48 -12.44 -32.72 10.50
N ILE A 49 -13.60 -32.73 11.09
CA ILE A 49 -14.11 -33.86 11.89
C ILE A 49 -15.41 -34.35 11.23
N ASP A 50 -15.38 -35.50 10.64
CA ASP A 50 -16.49 -36.10 9.93
C ASP A 50 -17.01 -37.34 10.65
N ALA A 51 -18.32 -37.63 10.53
CA ALA A 51 -18.88 -38.84 11.05
C ALA A 51 -18.50 -40.03 10.14
N ASP A 52 -17.90 -41.05 10.72
CA ASP A 52 -17.65 -42.34 10.08
C ASP A 52 -18.92 -43.17 10.12
N ARG A 53 -19.40 -43.61 8.95
CA ARG A 53 -20.67 -44.38 8.80
C ARG A 53 -20.41 -45.68 8.13
N ASP A 54 -21.14 -46.70 8.59
CA ASP A 54 -21.16 -47.98 7.90
C ASP A 54 -22.04 -47.97 6.64
N ASP A 55 -22.12 -49.12 5.95
CA ASP A 55 -22.91 -49.29 4.73
C ASP A 55 -24.43 -49.10 4.97
N GLU A 56 -24.89 -49.16 6.21
CA GLU A 56 -26.26 -48.94 6.64
C GLU A 56 -26.52 -47.47 7.05
N GLY A 57 -25.48 -46.61 7.04
CA GLY A 57 -25.54 -45.20 7.40
C GLY A 57 -25.46 -44.94 8.90
N ILE A 58 -25.20 -45.94 9.72
CA ILE A 58 -25.07 -45.81 11.18
C ILE A 58 -23.68 -45.25 11.51
N ILE A 59 -23.64 -44.25 12.39
CA ILE A 59 -22.38 -43.62 12.82
C ILE A 59 -21.62 -44.61 13.71
N GLN A 60 -20.45 -45.04 13.27
CA GLN A 60 -19.55 -45.92 13.99
C GLN A 60 -18.38 -45.21 14.68
N GLY A 61 -18.09 -44.01 14.23
CA GLY A 61 -16.97 -43.24 14.75
C GLY A 61 -16.86 -41.85 14.15
N VAL A 62 -15.68 -41.26 14.27
CA VAL A 62 -15.31 -40.00 13.61
C VAL A 62 -13.98 -40.16 12.90
N VAL A 63 -13.89 -39.57 11.71
CA VAL A 63 -12.65 -39.38 10.97
C VAL A 63 -12.18 -37.95 11.17
N THR A 64 -10.94 -37.78 11.56
CA THR A 64 -10.32 -36.45 11.73
C THR A 64 -9.23 -36.28 10.71
N THR A 65 -9.39 -35.29 9.85
CA THR A 65 -8.38 -34.86 8.86
C THR A 65 -7.72 -33.58 9.33
N ILE A 66 -6.39 -33.57 9.40
CA ILE A 66 -5.60 -32.42 9.80
C ILE A 66 -4.67 -32.04 8.65
N VAL A 67 -4.71 -30.78 8.22
CA VAL A 67 -3.88 -30.25 7.14
C VAL A 67 -3.13 -29.03 7.63
N GLU A 68 -1.83 -29.01 7.40
CA GLU A 68 -1.03 -27.81 7.66
C GLU A 68 -1.34 -26.73 6.61
N VAL A 69 -1.74 -25.55 7.08
CA VAL A 69 -2.13 -24.40 6.23
C VAL A 69 -1.30 -23.16 6.48
N THR A 70 -0.12 -23.33 7.07
CA THR A 70 0.79 -22.25 7.47
C THR A 70 1.11 -21.32 6.31
N GLU A 71 1.52 -21.86 5.16
CA GLU A 71 1.84 -21.04 3.98
C GLU A 71 0.62 -20.27 3.45
N ARG A 72 -0.56 -20.92 3.42
CA ARG A 72 -1.80 -20.27 2.99
C ARG A 72 -2.13 -19.10 3.90
N LYS A 73 -2.03 -19.27 5.23
CA LYS A 73 -2.25 -18.22 6.22
C LYS A 73 -1.26 -17.07 6.10
N HIS A 74 0.01 -17.36 5.88
CA HIS A 74 1.03 -16.32 5.66
C HIS A 74 0.73 -15.51 4.40
N ARG A 75 0.39 -16.15 3.30
CA ARG A 75 0.01 -15.46 2.05
C ARG A 75 -1.22 -14.59 2.25
N GLU A 76 -2.24 -15.10 2.93
CA GLU A 76 -3.46 -14.37 3.25
C GLU A 76 -3.18 -13.13 4.12
N GLN A 77 -2.34 -13.29 5.15
CA GLN A 77 -1.93 -12.20 6.03
C GLN A 77 -1.14 -11.12 5.27
N THR A 78 -0.20 -11.54 4.42
CA THR A 78 0.57 -10.63 3.57
C THR A 78 -0.35 -9.87 2.63
N LEU A 79 -1.27 -10.55 1.96
CA LEU A 79 -2.24 -9.93 1.06
C LEU A 79 -3.13 -8.91 1.81
N ARG A 80 -3.62 -9.25 2.99
CA ARG A 80 -4.41 -8.34 3.82
C ARG A 80 -3.62 -7.09 4.21
N THR A 81 -2.34 -7.27 4.54
CA THR A 81 -1.46 -6.15 4.88
C THR A 81 -1.24 -5.23 3.68
N LEU A 82 -0.96 -5.79 2.51
CA LEU A 82 -0.81 -5.04 1.26
C LEU A 82 -2.10 -4.28 0.89
N LEU A 83 -3.27 -4.92 1.00
CA LEU A 83 -4.56 -4.27 0.72
C LEU A 83 -4.83 -3.10 1.67
N ARG A 84 -4.47 -3.23 2.96
CA ARG A 84 -4.58 -2.12 3.92
C ARG A 84 -3.67 -0.96 3.54
N GLU A 85 -2.44 -1.26 3.13
CA GLU A 85 -1.50 -0.22 2.71
C GLU A 85 -1.95 0.50 1.44
N VAL A 86 -2.42 -0.23 0.42
CA VAL A 86 -3.02 0.36 -0.79
C VAL A 86 -4.21 1.25 -0.44
N SER A 87 -5.10 0.78 0.45
CA SER A 87 -6.26 1.58 0.89
C SER A 87 -5.84 2.86 1.60
N HIS A 88 -4.82 2.79 2.47
CA HIS A 88 -4.30 3.96 3.17
C HIS A 88 -3.67 4.98 2.21
N ARG A 89 -2.89 4.51 1.24
CA ARG A 89 -2.28 5.36 0.20
C ARG A 89 -3.34 6.02 -0.69
N SER A 90 -4.37 5.28 -1.09
CA SER A 90 -5.49 5.82 -1.87
C SER A 90 -6.23 6.93 -1.12
N LYS A 91 -6.45 6.77 0.19
CA LYS A 91 -7.05 7.82 1.03
C LYS A 91 -6.17 9.08 1.09
N ASN A 92 -4.86 8.92 1.22
CA ASN A 92 -3.92 10.04 1.22
C ASN A 92 -3.96 10.81 -0.11
N LEU A 93 -3.96 10.11 -1.24
CA LEU A 93 -4.08 10.74 -2.56
C LEU A 93 -5.40 11.50 -2.72
N LEU A 94 -6.52 10.92 -2.30
CA LEU A 94 -7.81 11.61 -2.33
C LEU A 94 -7.79 12.88 -1.48
N ALA A 95 -7.16 12.85 -0.31
CA ALA A 95 -7.01 14.04 0.53
C ALA A 95 -6.18 15.15 -0.16
N ILE A 96 -5.10 14.77 -0.85
CA ILE A 96 -4.30 15.72 -1.65
C ILE A 96 -5.14 16.30 -2.79
N ILE A 97 -5.88 15.48 -3.54
CA ILE A 97 -6.76 15.93 -4.63
C ILE A 97 -7.83 16.90 -4.12
N GLN A 98 -8.46 16.60 -2.98
CA GLN A 98 -9.45 17.49 -2.35
C GLN A 98 -8.81 18.83 -1.94
N SER A 99 -7.59 18.80 -1.39
CA SER A 99 -6.85 20.01 -1.06
C SER A 99 -6.54 20.84 -2.30
N ILE A 100 -6.05 20.20 -3.38
CA ILE A 100 -5.79 20.85 -4.67
C ILE A 100 -7.07 21.49 -5.22
N ALA A 101 -8.20 20.79 -5.22
CA ALA A 101 -9.47 21.30 -5.70
C ALA A 101 -9.91 22.55 -4.90
N THR A 102 -9.85 22.45 -3.57
CA THR A 102 -10.24 23.55 -2.67
C THR A 102 -9.34 24.79 -2.85
N GLN A 103 -8.03 24.59 -2.92
CA GLN A 103 -7.10 25.70 -3.13
C GLN A 103 -7.28 26.31 -4.51
N THR A 104 -7.41 25.50 -5.57
CA THR A 104 -7.61 25.99 -6.93
C THR A 104 -8.89 26.79 -7.02
N GLY A 105 -9.99 26.32 -6.41
CA GLY A 105 -11.28 27.03 -6.41
C GLY A 105 -11.23 28.39 -5.72
N ARG A 106 -10.43 28.54 -4.65
CA ARG A 106 -10.30 29.85 -3.95
C ARG A 106 -9.62 30.93 -4.78
N TYR A 107 -8.74 30.55 -5.70
CA TYR A 107 -7.90 31.48 -6.45
C TYR A 107 -8.20 31.50 -7.95
N SER A 108 -9.32 30.94 -8.38
CA SER A 108 -9.77 30.94 -9.77
C SER A 108 -10.89 31.96 -9.98
N SER A 109 -10.79 32.72 -11.06
CA SER A 109 -11.76 33.77 -11.42
C SER A 109 -12.96 33.24 -12.21
N GLY A 110 -13.03 31.95 -12.51
CA GLY A 110 -14.09 31.31 -13.26
C GLY A 110 -13.82 29.83 -13.50
N VAL A 111 -14.79 29.14 -14.11
CA VAL A 111 -14.74 27.70 -14.31
C VAL A 111 -13.58 27.27 -15.21
N ASP A 112 -13.35 27.98 -16.31
CA ASP A 112 -12.26 27.66 -17.25
C ASP A 112 -10.89 27.79 -16.58
N SER A 113 -10.66 28.91 -15.86
CA SER A 113 -9.42 29.11 -15.09
C SER A 113 -9.24 28.06 -14.00
N PHE A 114 -10.31 27.62 -13.36
CA PHE A 114 -10.27 26.53 -12.40
C PHE A 114 -9.87 25.22 -13.07
N LEU A 115 -10.50 24.86 -14.19
CA LEU A 115 -10.24 23.61 -14.89
C LEU A 115 -8.79 23.51 -15.38
N ASP A 116 -8.26 24.57 -15.94
CA ASP A 116 -6.90 24.59 -16.48
C ASP A 116 -5.87 24.41 -15.36
N ARG A 117 -5.99 25.19 -14.28
CA ARG A 117 -5.10 25.08 -13.12
C ARG A 117 -5.23 23.74 -12.41
N PHE A 118 -6.46 23.25 -12.25
CA PHE A 118 -6.72 21.98 -11.58
C PHE A 118 -6.13 20.79 -12.37
N ARG A 119 -6.30 20.80 -13.71
CA ARG A 119 -5.67 19.80 -14.60
C ARG A 119 -4.15 19.80 -14.49
N GLY A 120 -3.52 20.98 -14.55
CA GLY A 120 -2.07 21.11 -14.44
C GLY A 120 -1.54 20.53 -13.12
N ARG A 121 -2.19 20.84 -12.00
CA ARG A 121 -1.85 20.31 -10.67
C ARG A 121 -2.03 18.80 -10.56
N LEU A 122 -3.13 18.26 -11.11
CA LEU A 122 -3.35 16.82 -11.14
C LEU A 122 -2.28 16.10 -11.98
N GLN A 123 -1.89 16.70 -13.10
CA GLN A 123 -0.86 16.14 -13.95
C GLN A 123 0.52 16.17 -13.29
N SER A 124 0.85 17.22 -12.54
CA SER A 124 2.05 17.26 -11.71
C SER A 124 2.04 16.22 -10.61
N LEU A 125 0.90 16.04 -9.93
CA LEU A 125 0.72 15.00 -8.92
C LEU A 125 0.93 13.61 -9.52
N ALA A 126 0.32 13.33 -10.68
CA ALA A 126 0.46 12.04 -11.38
C ALA A 126 1.92 11.74 -11.72
N SER A 127 2.67 12.69 -12.27
CA SER A 127 4.11 12.54 -12.56
C SER A 127 4.94 12.22 -11.34
N SER A 128 4.73 12.96 -10.26
CA SER A 128 5.45 12.71 -9.02
C SER A 128 5.11 11.32 -8.46
N GLN A 129 3.87 10.88 -8.66
CA GLN A 129 3.43 9.55 -8.26
C GLN A 129 4.06 8.45 -9.13
N ASP A 130 4.17 8.66 -10.44
CA ASP A 130 4.80 7.70 -11.35
C ASP A 130 6.28 7.47 -10.95
N LEU A 131 7.01 8.54 -10.62
CA LEU A 131 8.37 8.45 -10.07
C LEU A 131 8.44 7.64 -8.78
N VAL A 132 7.55 7.89 -7.85
CA VAL A 132 7.47 7.14 -6.59
C VAL A 132 7.10 5.68 -6.83
N THR A 133 6.21 5.41 -7.78
CA THR A 133 5.76 4.04 -8.11
C THR A 133 6.87 3.24 -8.80
N SER A 134 7.61 3.84 -9.72
CA SER A 134 8.75 3.20 -10.41
C SER A 134 9.86 2.76 -9.45
N SER A 135 10.03 3.46 -8.34
CA SER A 135 10.96 3.12 -7.26
C SER A 135 10.42 2.09 -6.26
N ASN A 136 9.34 1.35 -6.59
CA ASN A 136 8.62 0.47 -5.66
C ASN A 136 8.15 1.20 -4.37
N TRP A 137 7.64 2.41 -4.51
CA TRP A 137 7.11 3.23 -3.43
C TRP A 137 8.14 3.62 -2.36
N ARG A 138 9.40 3.60 -2.68
CA ARG A 138 10.44 4.04 -1.74
C ARG A 138 10.52 5.56 -1.66
N GLY A 139 10.30 6.25 -2.80
CA GLY A 139 10.42 7.69 -2.93
C GLY A 139 11.05 8.08 -4.27
N ALA A 140 11.65 9.26 -4.36
CA ALA A 140 12.31 9.75 -5.56
C ALA A 140 13.55 10.58 -5.22
N MET A 141 14.50 10.65 -6.13
CA MET A 141 15.61 11.59 -6.05
C MET A 141 15.11 13.00 -6.39
N LEU A 142 15.64 14.02 -5.71
CA LEU A 142 15.23 15.40 -5.93
C LEU A 142 15.51 15.86 -7.36
N HIS A 143 16.65 15.48 -7.93
CA HIS A 143 17.01 15.84 -9.31
C HIS A 143 16.01 15.28 -10.31
N GLU A 144 15.68 13.97 -10.22
CA GLU A 144 14.66 13.35 -11.08
C GLU A 144 13.30 14.04 -10.97
N LEU A 145 12.91 14.42 -9.76
CA LEU A 145 11.66 15.12 -9.52
C LEU A 145 11.64 16.51 -10.17
N VAL A 146 12.73 17.27 -10.02
CA VAL A 146 12.88 18.60 -10.64
C VAL A 146 12.87 18.48 -12.16
N ASP A 147 13.67 17.57 -12.72
CA ASP A 147 13.75 17.36 -14.16
C ASP A 147 12.37 16.95 -14.74
N GLY A 148 11.67 16.05 -14.09
CA GLY A 148 10.35 15.61 -14.50
C GLY A 148 9.27 16.71 -14.43
N GLN A 149 9.40 17.69 -13.54
CA GLN A 149 8.47 18.82 -13.46
C GLN A 149 8.84 19.94 -14.44
N VAL A 150 10.14 20.21 -14.63
CA VAL A 150 10.64 21.32 -15.46
C VAL A 150 10.56 21.00 -16.96
N SER A 151 10.98 19.80 -17.37
CA SER A 151 11.04 19.38 -18.79
C SER A 151 9.68 19.44 -19.50
N ARG A 152 8.59 19.37 -18.75
CA ARG A 152 7.23 19.51 -19.28
C ARG A 152 6.92 20.88 -19.84
N PHE A 153 7.56 21.92 -19.29
CA PHE A 153 7.29 23.31 -19.64
C PHE A 153 8.34 23.88 -20.57
N LEU A 154 9.60 23.47 -20.39
CA LEU A 154 10.76 24.09 -21.04
C LEU A 154 11.42 23.17 -22.08
N GLY A 155 11.04 21.88 -22.11
CA GLY A 155 11.72 20.88 -22.95
C GLY A 155 13.04 20.38 -22.30
N GLU A 156 13.51 19.21 -22.77
CA GLU A 156 14.68 18.51 -22.20
C GLU A 156 16.03 19.26 -22.43
N ALA A 157 16.09 20.14 -23.40
CA ALA A 157 17.32 20.86 -23.77
C ALA A 157 17.43 22.27 -23.14
N ASP A 158 16.43 22.71 -22.40
CA ASP A 158 16.41 24.07 -21.86
C ASP A 158 17.19 24.14 -20.54
N THR A 159 18.18 25.05 -20.50
CA THR A 159 19.02 25.30 -19.33
C THR A 159 18.53 26.48 -18.47
N ALA A 160 17.31 26.95 -18.70
CA ALA A 160 16.74 28.09 -17.98
C ALA A 160 16.48 27.78 -16.49
N VAL A 161 16.32 26.52 -16.14
CA VAL A 161 16.22 26.08 -14.73
C VAL A 161 17.42 25.22 -14.39
N ARG A 162 18.13 25.57 -13.32
CA ARG A 162 19.29 24.84 -12.82
C ARG A 162 19.06 24.41 -11.38
N LEU A 163 19.46 23.20 -11.05
CA LEU A 163 19.49 22.69 -9.68
C LEU A 163 20.93 22.59 -9.19
N ASP A 164 21.23 23.28 -8.09
CA ASP A 164 22.52 23.25 -7.43
C ASP A 164 22.39 22.60 -6.04
N GLY A 165 23.39 21.85 -5.62
CA GLY A 165 23.45 21.20 -4.31
C GLY A 165 23.34 19.69 -4.36
N PRO A 166 23.29 19.00 -3.22
CA PRO A 166 23.24 17.57 -3.14
C PRO A 166 21.93 17.01 -3.66
N ASP A 167 21.99 15.90 -4.38
CA ASP A 167 20.80 15.14 -4.77
C ASP A 167 20.30 14.31 -3.59
N VAL A 168 19.18 14.71 -3.02
CA VAL A 168 18.62 14.11 -1.80
C VAL A 168 17.50 13.18 -2.13
N TYR A 169 17.42 12.07 -1.38
CA TYR A 169 16.33 11.13 -1.48
C TYR A 169 15.12 11.60 -0.68
N LEU A 170 14.00 11.72 -1.37
CA LEU A 170 12.72 12.16 -0.80
C LEU A 170 11.83 10.96 -0.55
N ASN A 171 11.24 10.87 0.63
CA ASN A 171 10.20 9.88 0.88
C ASN A 171 8.95 10.16 0.00
N PRO A 172 8.03 9.19 -0.17
CA PRO A 172 6.89 9.31 -1.07
C PRO A 172 6.05 10.58 -0.84
N ASN A 173 5.76 10.90 0.42
CA ASN A 173 4.97 12.08 0.75
C ASN A 173 5.70 13.38 0.40
N ALA A 174 6.99 13.47 0.73
CA ALA A 174 7.81 14.64 0.38
C ALA A 174 7.89 14.82 -1.13
N ALA A 175 8.11 13.75 -1.90
CA ALA A 175 8.17 13.81 -3.36
C ALA A 175 6.87 14.36 -3.98
N LEU A 176 5.69 13.91 -3.50
CA LEU A 176 4.40 14.41 -3.99
C LEU A 176 4.19 15.90 -3.68
N HIS A 177 4.51 16.35 -2.46
CA HIS A 177 4.29 17.73 -2.07
C HIS A 177 5.32 18.70 -2.70
N ILE A 178 6.58 18.28 -2.77
CA ILE A 178 7.64 19.06 -3.43
C ILE A 178 7.37 19.14 -4.94
N GLY A 179 6.91 18.06 -5.57
CA GLY A 179 6.52 18.06 -6.98
C GLY A 179 5.42 19.09 -7.27
N LEU A 180 4.37 19.15 -6.43
CA LEU A 180 3.33 20.17 -6.55
C LEU A 180 3.88 21.59 -6.33
N ALA A 181 4.75 21.77 -5.34
CA ALA A 181 5.36 23.10 -5.09
C ALA A 181 6.23 23.54 -6.27
N LEU A 182 7.03 22.63 -6.84
CA LEU A 182 7.84 22.91 -8.03
C LEU A 182 6.98 23.30 -9.23
N HIS A 183 5.87 22.58 -9.46
CA HIS A 183 4.91 22.93 -10.51
C HIS A 183 4.40 24.37 -10.35
N GLU A 184 3.96 24.76 -9.15
CA GLU A 184 3.49 26.13 -8.89
C GLU A 184 4.58 27.17 -9.11
N LEU A 185 5.80 26.89 -8.66
CA LEU A 185 6.94 27.82 -8.83
C LEU A 185 7.30 28.00 -10.31
N VAL A 186 7.31 26.92 -11.09
CA VAL A 186 7.57 26.98 -12.54
C VAL A 186 6.48 27.80 -13.24
N ILE A 187 5.20 27.50 -13.00
CA ILE A 187 4.08 28.27 -13.57
C ILE A 187 4.14 29.75 -13.19
N ASN A 188 4.41 30.04 -11.92
CA ASN A 188 4.56 31.43 -11.47
C ASN A 188 5.73 32.14 -12.15
N SER A 189 6.86 31.43 -12.31
CA SER A 189 8.02 31.99 -13.00
C SER A 189 7.79 32.25 -14.48
N MET A 190 7.03 31.39 -15.14
CA MET A 190 6.63 31.55 -16.54
C MET A 190 5.62 32.69 -16.74
N SER A 191 4.70 32.87 -15.78
CA SER A 191 3.64 33.88 -15.89
C SER A 191 4.08 35.27 -15.45
N HIS A 192 4.90 35.35 -14.42
CA HIS A 192 5.20 36.60 -13.73
C HIS A 192 6.66 36.76 -13.30
N GLY A 193 7.49 35.73 -13.48
CA GLY A 193 8.87 35.69 -13.00
C GLY A 193 9.91 35.68 -14.10
N ALA A 194 11.10 35.18 -13.79
CA ALA A 194 12.25 35.19 -14.68
C ALA A 194 11.99 34.47 -16.01
N LEU A 195 11.28 33.32 -15.99
CA LEU A 195 10.99 32.51 -17.19
C LEU A 195 9.99 33.19 -18.15
N ALA A 196 9.36 34.30 -17.75
CA ALA A 196 8.55 35.14 -18.66
C ALA A 196 9.38 35.98 -19.60
N HIS A 197 10.69 36.12 -19.36
CA HIS A 197 11.59 36.97 -20.11
C HIS A 197 12.59 36.15 -20.94
N PRO A 198 12.99 36.61 -22.14
CA PRO A 198 14.07 36.00 -22.91
C PRO A 198 15.35 35.95 -22.05
N ASN A 199 16.03 34.82 -22.01
CA ASN A 199 17.23 34.55 -21.20
C ASN A 199 17.03 34.60 -19.67
N GLY A 200 15.81 34.65 -19.17
CA GLY A 200 15.53 34.48 -17.74
C GLY A 200 15.99 33.15 -17.22
N ARG A 201 16.50 33.11 -15.98
CA ARG A 201 16.98 31.87 -15.36
C ARG A 201 16.43 31.72 -13.95
N VAL A 202 16.24 30.48 -13.55
CA VAL A 202 15.85 30.08 -12.19
C VAL A 202 16.91 29.14 -11.65
N VAL A 203 17.36 29.35 -10.43
CA VAL A 203 18.24 28.44 -9.71
C VAL A 203 17.50 27.91 -8.50
N LEU A 204 17.44 26.59 -8.40
CA LEU A 204 16.99 25.86 -7.22
C LEU A 204 18.22 25.41 -6.45
N THR A 205 18.23 25.58 -5.14
CA THR A 205 19.35 25.15 -4.30
C THR A 205 18.86 24.19 -3.24
N SER A 206 19.53 23.04 -3.11
CA SER A 206 19.28 22.06 -2.04
C SER A 206 20.42 22.13 -1.01
N GLU A 207 20.07 22.10 0.28
CA GLU A 207 21.03 22.09 1.37
C GLU A 207 20.63 21.04 2.41
N LEU A 208 21.62 20.32 2.94
CA LEU A 208 21.42 19.37 4.03
C LEU A 208 21.84 20.02 5.34
N HIS A 209 20.91 20.15 6.26
CA HIS A 209 21.22 20.58 7.62
C HIS A 209 21.36 19.36 8.52
N PRO A 210 22.46 19.21 9.28
CA PRO A 210 22.57 18.16 10.29
C PRO A 210 21.47 18.37 11.35
N GLN A 211 20.79 17.27 11.70
CA GLN A 211 19.82 17.23 12.80
C GLN A 211 20.52 17.13 14.14
#